data_e5146ee7144d9c26b533b7b1bfc163c1
#
_entry.id   e5146ee7144d9c26b533b7b1bfc163c1
#
_cell.length_a   1.000
_cell.length_b   1.000
_cell.length_c   1.000
_cell.angle_alpha   90.00
_cell.angle_beta   90.00
_cell.angle_gamma   90.00
#
_symmetry.space_group_name_H-M   'P 1'
#
loop_
_entity.id
_entity.type
_entity.pdbx_description
1 polymer ?
#
loop_
_entity_poly.entity_id
_entity_poly.type
_entity_poly.pdbx_seq_one_letter_code
_entity_poly.pdbx_strand_id
1 'polypeptide(L)'
;MTLYNADDYGITARQAENIRRCRGEGCLTGVSAMPNSPYLPEAMAAIAEDKTLCVAVHINLTEGLCLSKPSDVPLLAAADGRFYPSFTRLLRLSVTKPKALHTQLKREIAAQIDRVLPLLAGRGLRLDGHQHIQMIPAVLRAVRDVLSEKGLTAEYIRWSCEPLSPYLRHMALWRDYPPVNVVKNLVLNTLGLFSRRYMRDMGQKRGAVMGLVISGNLEYRLVSALLPDFERYAAKRQKTLELVMHPGWGVEPGEGLDAPGGIFEAFYKDPARRREYDCLMKL
;
A
#
# COMPACT_ATOMS: atom_id res chain seq x y z
N MET A 1 5.30 18.50 3.55
CA MET A 1 5.13 17.51 4.64
C MET A 1 5.46 16.14 4.08
N THR A 2 6.31 15.39 4.78
CA THR A 2 6.69 14.01 4.45
C THR A 2 5.93 13.07 5.38
N LEU A 3 5.27 12.04 4.81
CA LEU A 3 4.66 10.94 5.54
C LEU A 3 5.61 9.75 5.50
N TYR A 4 5.94 9.21 6.65
CA TYR A 4 6.69 7.96 6.80
C TYR A 4 5.67 6.85 7.04
N ASN A 5 5.40 6.02 6.03
CA ASN A 5 4.31 5.05 6.07
C ASN A 5 4.82 3.62 6.09
N ALA A 6 4.27 2.82 6.99
CA ALA A 6 4.47 1.37 7.03
C ALA A 6 3.29 0.67 6.37
N ASP A 7 3.54 -0.01 5.25
CA ASP A 7 2.56 -0.86 4.59
C ASP A 7 2.40 -2.20 5.33
N ASP A 8 1.33 -2.93 5.00
CA ASP A 8 1.01 -4.27 5.47
C ASP A 8 0.76 -4.39 7.00
N TYR A 9 0.28 -3.32 7.66
CA TYR A 9 0.05 -3.32 9.10
C TYR A 9 -1.05 -4.31 9.52
N GLY A 10 -0.73 -5.13 10.52
CA GLY A 10 -1.70 -6.03 11.16
C GLY A 10 -1.77 -7.43 10.55
N ILE A 11 -0.73 -7.90 9.85
CA ILE A 11 -0.66 -9.28 9.33
C ILE A 11 -0.51 -10.28 10.48
N THR A 12 0.40 -10.01 11.44
CA THR A 12 0.57 -10.77 12.68
C THR A 12 0.73 -9.84 13.87
N ALA A 13 0.53 -10.34 15.08
CA ALA A 13 0.72 -9.56 16.31
C ALA A 13 2.16 -9.05 16.43
N ARG A 14 3.16 -9.89 16.16
CA ARG A 14 4.59 -9.53 16.22
C ARG A 14 4.95 -8.47 15.18
N GLN A 15 4.49 -8.63 13.95
CA GLN A 15 4.70 -7.68 12.87
C GLN A 15 4.08 -6.31 13.21
N ALA A 16 2.85 -6.30 13.69
CA ALA A 16 2.16 -5.09 14.10
C ALA A 16 2.87 -4.38 15.27
N GLU A 17 3.38 -5.12 16.26
CA GLU A 17 4.16 -4.57 17.36
C GLU A 17 5.47 -3.93 16.89
N ASN A 18 6.20 -4.58 15.99
CA ASN A 18 7.43 -4.02 15.43
C ASN A 18 7.16 -2.73 14.65
N ILE A 19 6.06 -2.66 13.89
CA ILE A 19 5.64 -1.42 13.22
C ILE A 19 5.26 -0.34 14.24
N ARG A 20 4.53 -0.70 15.30
CA ARG A 20 4.13 0.23 16.35
C ARG A 20 5.35 0.82 17.08
N ARG A 21 6.40 0.04 17.30
CA ARG A 21 7.66 0.57 17.87
C ARG A 21 8.30 1.63 16.98
N CYS A 22 8.24 1.52 15.64
CA CYS A 22 8.70 2.58 14.74
C CYS A 22 7.91 3.89 14.94
N ARG A 23 6.68 3.83 15.45
CA ARG A 23 5.89 5.01 15.82
C ARG A 23 6.34 5.60 17.14
N GLY A 24 6.57 4.79 18.15
CA GLY A 24 6.93 5.25 19.50
C GLY A 24 8.39 5.70 19.65
N GLU A 25 9.30 5.06 18.93
CA GLU A 25 10.74 5.21 19.09
C GLU A 25 11.43 5.78 17.83
N GLY A 26 10.76 5.82 16.67
CA GLY A 26 11.28 6.29 15.39
C GLY A 26 10.43 7.39 14.77
N CYS A 27 10.49 7.51 13.45
CA CYS A 27 9.85 8.62 12.71
C CYS A 27 8.53 8.27 12.03
N LEU A 28 7.95 7.07 12.27
CA LEU A 28 6.73 6.61 11.59
C LEU A 28 5.55 7.55 11.86
N THR A 29 4.84 7.94 10.79
CA THR A 29 3.68 8.84 10.87
C THR A 29 2.40 8.24 10.29
N GLY A 30 2.47 7.08 9.63
CA GLY A 30 1.32 6.42 9.05
C GLY A 30 1.49 4.92 8.93
N VAL A 31 0.36 4.21 8.89
CA VAL A 31 0.29 2.77 8.61
C VAL A 31 -0.80 2.50 7.59
N SER A 32 -0.61 1.46 6.77
CA SER A 32 -1.62 0.95 5.86
C SER A 32 -2.10 -0.40 6.37
N ALA A 33 -3.33 -0.41 6.90
CA ALA A 33 -3.90 -1.55 7.60
C ALA A 33 -4.45 -2.58 6.61
N MET A 34 -4.09 -3.85 6.81
CA MET A 34 -4.47 -4.99 5.95
C MET A 34 -5.92 -5.43 6.25
N PRO A 35 -6.91 -5.14 5.37
CA PRO A 35 -8.32 -5.33 5.71
C PRO A 35 -8.70 -6.79 5.91
N ASN A 36 -8.09 -7.70 5.18
CA ASN A 36 -8.41 -9.13 5.20
C ASN A 36 -7.58 -9.94 6.21
N SER A 37 -6.75 -9.26 7.01
CA SER A 37 -6.03 -9.96 8.09
C SER A 37 -6.97 -10.36 9.23
N PRO A 38 -6.82 -11.57 9.80
CA PRO A 38 -7.49 -11.96 11.02
C PRO A 38 -7.03 -11.15 12.24
N TYR A 39 -5.80 -10.63 12.25
CA TYR A 39 -5.23 -9.84 13.37
C TYR A 39 -5.56 -8.34 13.29
N LEU A 40 -6.30 -7.90 12.25
CA LEU A 40 -6.64 -6.49 12.08
C LEU A 40 -7.29 -5.85 13.31
N PRO A 41 -8.29 -6.47 13.99
CA PRO A 41 -8.95 -5.85 15.14
C PRO A 41 -7.98 -5.54 16.28
N GLU A 42 -7.12 -6.50 16.64
CA GLU A 42 -6.13 -6.31 17.71
C GLU A 42 -5.08 -5.28 17.33
N ALA A 43 -4.58 -5.32 16.10
CA ALA A 43 -3.62 -4.35 15.61
C ALA A 43 -4.19 -2.93 15.64
N MET A 44 -5.44 -2.75 15.21
CA MET A 44 -6.11 -1.44 15.23
C MET A 44 -6.42 -0.96 16.63
N ALA A 45 -6.80 -1.85 17.55
CA ALA A 45 -7.01 -1.52 18.97
C ALA A 45 -5.72 -0.99 19.61
N ALA A 46 -4.56 -1.58 19.28
CA ALA A 46 -3.26 -1.17 19.82
C ALA A 46 -2.83 0.27 19.43
N ILE A 47 -3.41 0.85 18.39
CA ILE A 47 -3.14 2.22 17.94
C ILE A 47 -4.36 3.15 18.06
N ALA A 48 -5.44 2.69 18.68
CA ALA A 48 -6.71 3.42 18.73
C ALA A 48 -6.58 4.81 19.36
N GLU A 49 -5.74 4.96 20.38
CA GLU A 49 -5.55 6.20 21.14
C GLU A 49 -4.62 7.22 20.45
N ASP A 50 -3.74 6.78 19.56
CA ASP A 50 -2.86 7.70 18.80
C ASP A 50 -3.61 8.32 17.62
N LYS A 51 -4.39 9.37 17.87
CA LYS A 51 -5.18 10.06 16.84
C LYS A 51 -4.34 10.82 15.80
N THR A 52 -3.04 10.98 16.05
CA THR A 52 -2.12 11.67 15.14
C THR A 52 -1.49 10.72 14.12
N LEU A 53 -1.54 9.41 14.37
CA LEU A 53 -1.10 8.40 13.41
C LEU A 53 -2.08 8.31 12.23
N CYS A 54 -1.60 8.54 11.02
CA CYS A 54 -2.38 8.33 9.81
C CYS A 54 -2.65 6.84 9.59
N VAL A 55 -3.89 6.46 9.32
CA VAL A 55 -4.25 5.07 9.01
C VAL A 55 -4.93 5.01 7.65
N ALA A 56 -4.40 4.21 6.74
CA ALA A 56 -5.00 3.93 5.45
C ALA A 56 -5.61 2.52 5.40
N VAL A 57 -6.70 2.36 4.67
CA VAL A 57 -7.20 1.05 4.25
C VAL A 57 -6.28 0.54 3.13
N HIS A 58 -5.54 -0.50 3.38
CA HIS A 58 -4.61 -1.11 2.42
C HIS A 58 -5.35 -2.10 1.52
N ILE A 59 -6.04 -1.58 0.48
CA ILE A 59 -6.86 -2.41 -0.41
C ILE A 59 -6.04 -3.57 -0.97
N ASN A 60 -6.46 -4.79 -0.68
CA ASN A 60 -5.76 -6.00 -1.07
C ASN A 60 -6.67 -6.87 -1.96
N LEU A 61 -6.15 -7.24 -3.14
CA LEU A 61 -6.83 -8.09 -4.12
C LEU A 61 -5.93 -9.22 -4.62
N THR A 62 -4.83 -9.49 -3.91
CA THR A 62 -3.76 -10.39 -4.39
C THR A 62 -3.25 -11.36 -3.35
N GLU A 63 -3.55 -11.18 -2.06
CA GLU A 63 -3.00 -11.99 -0.98
C GLU A 63 -4.05 -12.38 0.06
N GLY A 64 -4.01 -13.63 0.52
CA GLY A 64 -4.89 -14.16 1.56
C GLY A 64 -6.34 -14.38 1.09
N LEU A 65 -7.28 -14.32 2.03
CA LEU A 65 -8.69 -14.58 1.77
C LEU A 65 -9.45 -13.29 1.42
N CYS A 66 -10.37 -13.36 0.47
CA CYS A 66 -11.32 -12.27 0.20
C CYS A 66 -12.33 -12.14 1.35
N LEU A 67 -12.88 -10.94 1.53
CA LEU A 67 -13.93 -10.66 2.51
C LEU A 67 -15.33 -10.91 1.95
N SER A 68 -15.48 -10.84 0.66
CA SER A 68 -16.72 -11.16 -0.05
C SER A 68 -16.93 -12.67 -0.12
N LYS A 69 -18.18 -13.10 -0.30
CA LYS A 69 -18.46 -14.51 -0.62
C LYS A 69 -17.73 -14.92 -1.90
N PRO A 70 -16.92 -15.99 -1.91
CA PRO A 70 -16.10 -16.36 -3.08
C PRO A 70 -16.88 -16.53 -4.37
N SER A 71 -18.11 -17.10 -4.28
CA SER A 71 -19.00 -17.25 -5.44
C SER A 71 -19.42 -15.93 -6.10
N ASP A 72 -19.30 -14.82 -5.39
CA ASP A 72 -19.66 -13.49 -5.87
C ASP A 72 -18.49 -12.73 -6.52
N VAL A 73 -17.27 -13.22 -6.29
CA VAL A 73 -16.02 -12.61 -6.78
C VAL A 73 -15.09 -13.60 -7.51
N PRO A 74 -15.60 -14.51 -8.36
CA PRO A 74 -14.81 -15.59 -8.97
C PRO A 74 -13.70 -15.12 -9.93
N LEU A 75 -13.68 -13.85 -10.34
CA LEU A 75 -12.57 -13.27 -11.07
C LEU A 75 -11.43 -12.83 -10.15
N LEU A 76 -11.70 -12.60 -8.87
CA LEU A 76 -10.73 -12.12 -7.89
C LEU A 76 -10.18 -13.26 -7.04
N ALA A 77 -11.02 -14.20 -6.64
CA ALA A 77 -10.67 -15.29 -5.73
C ALA A 77 -11.11 -16.66 -6.25
N ALA A 78 -10.44 -17.70 -5.80
CA ALA A 78 -10.77 -19.09 -6.02
C ALA A 78 -11.96 -19.52 -5.13
N ALA A 79 -12.44 -20.74 -5.31
CA ALA A 79 -13.60 -21.26 -4.57
C ALA A 79 -13.36 -21.38 -3.05
N ASP A 80 -12.10 -21.52 -2.63
CA ASP A 80 -11.66 -21.51 -1.23
C ASP A 80 -11.55 -20.10 -0.63
N GLY A 81 -11.81 -19.06 -1.43
CA GLY A 81 -11.75 -17.66 -1.04
C GLY A 81 -10.39 -17.01 -1.19
N ARG A 82 -9.33 -17.72 -1.55
CA ARG A 82 -8.01 -17.14 -1.73
C ARG A 82 -7.92 -16.30 -2.99
N PHE A 83 -7.36 -15.11 -2.85
CA PHE A 83 -7.10 -14.25 -4.01
C PHE A 83 -6.15 -14.91 -5.00
N TYR A 84 -6.31 -14.58 -6.28
CA TYR A 84 -5.32 -14.93 -7.30
C TYR A 84 -4.14 -13.94 -7.23
N PRO A 85 -2.92 -14.37 -6.87
CA PRO A 85 -1.80 -13.50 -6.52
C PRO A 85 -1.13 -12.87 -7.75
N SER A 86 -1.83 -12.00 -8.48
CA SER A 86 -1.30 -11.47 -9.75
C SER A 86 -1.83 -10.08 -10.13
N PHE A 87 -0.95 -9.08 -10.03
CA PHE A 87 -1.17 -7.74 -10.58
C PHE A 87 -1.48 -7.78 -12.10
N THR A 88 -0.72 -8.55 -12.86
CA THR A 88 -0.88 -8.65 -14.31
C THR A 88 -2.19 -9.31 -14.72
N ARG A 89 -2.69 -10.26 -13.91
CA ARG A 89 -4.01 -10.86 -14.11
C ARG A 89 -5.11 -9.81 -13.97
N LEU A 90 -5.08 -8.99 -12.93
CA LEU A 90 -6.04 -7.90 -12.73
C LEU A 90 -6.00 -6.93 -13.91
N LEU A 91 -4.81 -6.55 -14.37
CA LEU A 91 -4.65 -5.67 -15.52
C LEU A 91 -5.24 -6.29 -16.79
N ARG A 92 -4.97 -7.57 -17.07
CA ARG A 92 -5.56 -8.29 -18.20
C ARG A 92 -7.09 -8.36 -18.11
N LEU A 93 -7.63 -8.67 -16.94
CA LEU A 93 -9.07 -8.75 -16.73
C LEU A 93 -9.75 -7.38 -16.90
N SER A 94 -9.06 -6.29 -16.58
CA SER A 94 -9.58 -4.93 -16.76
C SER A 94 -9.86 -4.59 -18.24
N VAL A 95 -9.20 -5.29 -19.16
CA VAL A 95 -9.40 -5.16 -20.61
C VAL A 95 -10.35 -6.22 -21.13
N THR A 96 -10.19 -7.49 -20.72
CA THR A 96 -10.92 -8.64 -21.31
C THR A 96 -12.31 -8.84 -20.70
N LYS A 97 -12.53 -8.47 -19.44
CA LYS A 97 -13.81 -8.64 -18.71
C LYS A 97 -14.20 -7.40 -17.91
N PRO A 98 -14.19 -6.18 -18.49
CA PRO A 98 -14.25 -4.92 -17.74
C PRO A 98 -15.51 -4.77 -16.89
N LYS A 99 -16.69 -5.14 -17.39
CA LYS A 99 -17.96 -5.01 -16.65
C LYS A 99 -18.04 -5.98 -15.46
N ALA A 100 -17.76 -7.26 -15.71
CA ALA A 100 -17.81 -8.28 -14.66
C ALA A 100 -16.73 -8.03 -13.59
N LEU A 101 -15.52 -7.67 -13.99
CA LEU A 101 -14.46 -7.31 -13.06
C LEU A 101 -14.85 -6.09 -12.20
N HIS A 102 -15.41 -5.05 -12.81
CA HIS A 102 -15.82 -3.85 -12.09
C HIS A 102 -16.85 -4.15 -10.98
N THR A 103 -17.86 -4.97 -11.28
CA THR A 103 -18.87 -5.40 -10.29
C THR A 103 -18.21 -6.11 -9.10
N GLN A 104 -17.27 -7.02 -9.37
CA GLN A 104 -16.60 -7.80 -8.32
C GLN A 104 -15.62 -6.94 -7.53
N LEU A 105 -14.84 -6.06 -8.20
CA LEU A 105 -13.98 -5.09 -7.53
C LEU A 105 -14.76 -4.21 -6.56
N LYS A 106 -15.90 -3.66 -6.98
CA LYS A 106 -16.73 -2.82 -6.11
C LYS A 106 -17.19 -3.58 -4.86
N ARG A 107 -17.64 -4.82 -5.02
CA ARG A 107 -18.11 -5.65 -3.91
C ARG A 107 -16.98 -5.89 -2.89
N GLU A 108 -15.83 -6.34 -3.36
CA GLU A 108 -14.70 -6.64 -2.47
C GLU A 108 -14.12 -5.39 -1.82
N ILE A 109 -13.92 -4.31 -2.57
CA ILE A 109 -13.42 -3.04 -2.03
C ILE A 109 -14.39 -2.47 -0.99
N ALA A 110 -15.71 -2.56 -1.24
CA ALA A 110 -16.71 -2.14 -0.27
C ALA A 110 -16.61 -2.92 1.04
N ALA A 111 -16.47 -4.26 0.95
CA ALA A 111 -16.31 -5.11 2.13
C ALA A 111 -15.03 -4.77 2.92
N GLN A 112 -13.92 -4.47 2.23
CA GLN A 112 -12.67 -4.08 2.87
C GLN A 112 -12.77 -2.73 3.57
N ILE A 113 -13.38 -1.74 2.93
CA ILE A 113 -13.63 -0.42 3.55
C ILE A 113 -14.53 -0.57 4.77
N ASP A 114 -15.64 -1.32 4.65
CA ASP A 114 -16.58 -1.53 5.75
C ASP A 114 -15.95 -2.20 6.97
N ARG A 115 -14.99 -3.09 6.74
CA ARG A 115 -14.27 -3.76 7.83
C ARG A 115 -13.33 -2.83 8.60
N VAL A 116 -12.66 -1.91 7.90
CA VAL A 116 -11.68 -1.01 8.54
C VAL A 116 -12.33 0.26 9.08
N LEU A 117 -13.38 0.77 8.44
CA LEU A 117 -13.99 2.06 8.75
C LEU A 117 -14.36 2.23 10.24
N PRO A 118 -15.02 1.26 10.92
CA PRO A 118 -15.35 1.36 12.34
C PRO A 118 -14.10 1.35 13.24
N LEU A 119 -12.97 0.82 12.76
CA LEU A 119 -11.72 0.72 13.49
C LEU A 119 -10.85 1.99 13.38
N LEU A 120 -11.22 2.95 12.55
CA LEU A 120 -10.46 4.19 12.37
C LEU A 120 -10.50 5.11 13.61
N ALA A 121 -11.40 4.86 14.56
CA ALA A 121 -11.46 5.57 15.84
C ALA A 121 -11.53 7.10 15.68
N GLY A 122 -12.32 7.59 14.71
CA GLY A 122 -12.51 9.01 14.41
C GLY A 122 -11.47 9.65 13.47
N ARG A 123 -10.48 8.86 12.99
CA ARG A 123 -9.56 9.32 11.94
C ARG A 123 -10.29 9.41 10.60
N GLY A 124 -9.85 10.32 9.73
CA GLY A 124 -10.35 10.42 8.37
C GLY A 124 -9.99 9.20 7.51
N LEU A 125 -10.85 8.89 6.55
CA LEU A 125 -10.65 7.77 5.63
C LEU A 125 -9.48 8.07 4.68
N ARG A 126 -8.47 7.20 4.69
CA ARG A 126 -7.33 7.21 3.76
C ARG A 126 -7.25 5.86 3.06
N LEU A 127 -6.80 5.86 1.81
CA LEU A 127 -6.78 4.66 0.97
C LEU A 127 -5.46 4.53 0.25
N ASP A 128 -4.97 3.32 0.16
CA ASP A 128 -3.90 2.91 -0.74
C ASP A 128 -4.12 1.46 -1.19
N GLY A 129 -3.10 0.75 -1.63
CA GLY A 129 -3.32 -0.63 -2.06
C GLY A 129 -2.07 -1.46 -2.05
N HIS A 130 -2.23 -2.67 -1.58
CA HIS A 130 -1.21 -3.71 -1.58
C HIS A 130 -0.68 -3.91 -3.00
N GLN A 131 0.65 -3.99 -3.14
CA GLN A 131 1.33 -4.00 -4.45
C GLN A 131 0.93 -2.83 -5.38
N HIS A 132 0.45 -1.72 -4.82
CA HIS A 132 0.01 -0.54 -5.58
C HIS A 132 -1.10 -0.82 -6.61
N ILE A 133 -1.96 -1.82 -6.35
CA ILE A 133 -3.05 -2.22 -7.25
C ILE A 133 -4.05 -1.10 -7.52
N GLN A 134 -4.20 -0.13 -6.62
CA GLN A 134 -5.06 1.05 -6.82
C GLN A 134 -4.62 1.89 -8.04
N MET A 135 -3.39 1.73 -8.53
CA MET A 135 -2.94 2.40 -9.75
C MET A 135 -3.52 1.80 -11.02
N ILE A 136 -4.07 0.57 -10.97
CA ILE A 136 -4.82 -0.01 -12.10
C ILE A 136 -6.10 0.81 -12.29
N PRO A 137 -6.36 1.39 -13.49
CA PRO A 137 -7.51 2.28 -13.71
C PRO A 137 -8.86 1.67 -13.35
N ALA A 138 -9.03 0.36 -13.56
CA ALA A 138 -10.26 -0.36 -13.19
C ALA A 138 -10.46 -0.43 -11.67
N VAL A 139 -9.38 -0.61 -10.90
CA VAL A 139 -9.42 -0.64 -9.43
C VAL A 139 -9.74 0.76 -8.90
N LEU A 140 -9.02 1.79 -9.35
CA LEU A 140 -9.28 3.16 -8.88
C LEU A 140 -10.67 3.67 -9.26
N ARG A 141 -11.20 3.24 -10.42
CA ARG A 141 -12.60 3.48 -10.81
C ARG A 141 -13.55 2.83 -9.81
N ALA A 142 -13.31 1.57 -9.44
CA ALA A 142 -14.14 0.87 -8.47
C ALA A 142 -14.11 1.54 -7.09
N VAL A 143 -12.93 2.01 -6.63
CA VAL A 143 -12.77 2.81 -5.41
C VAL A 143 -13.65 4.07 -5.48
N ARG A 144 -13.56 4.85 -6.56
CA ARG A 144 -14.40 6.04 -6.76
C ARG A 144 -15.89 5.73 -6.64
N ASP A 145 -16.32 4.67 -7.33
CA ASP A 145 -17.74 4.33 -7.38
C ASP A 145 -18.23 3.83 -6.01
N VAL A 146 -17.43 3.05 -5.28
CA VAL A 146 -17.74 2.62 -3.89
C VAL A 146 -17.83 3.82 -2.95
N LEU A 147 -16.88 4.74 -2.99
CA LEU A 147 -16.92 5.95 -2.15
C LEU A 147 -18.18 6.79 -2.45
N SER A 148 -18.51 6.97 -3.73
CA SER A 148 -19.71 7.71 -4.15
C SER A 148 -21.00 7.02 -3.69
N GLU A 149 -21.11 5.70 -3.87
CA GLU A 149 -22.31 4.93 -3.48
C GLU A 149 -22.53 4.91 -1.97
N LYS A 150 -21.44 4.95 -1.18
CA LYS A 150 -21.50 4.98 0.29
C LYS A 150 -21.58 6.40 0.86
N GLY A 151 -21.53 7.45 0.04
CA GLY A 151 -21.45 8.83 0.53
C GLY A 151 -20.20 9.12 1.33
N LEU A 152 -19.08 8.40 1.07
CA LEU A 152 -17.82 8.56 1.78
C LEU A 152 -16.89 9.50 1.02
N THR A 153 -16.11 10.28 1.77
CA THR A 153 -15.03 11.10 1.24
C THR A 153 -13.70 10.63 1.82
N ALA A 154 -12.75 10.33 0.96
CA ALA A 154 -11.39 10.04 1.42
C ALA A 154 -10.61 11.35 1.61
N GLU A 155 -9.91 11.49 2.73
CA GLU A 155 -8.96 12.60 2.96
C GLU A 155 -7.73 12.49 2.06
N TYR A 156 -7.31 11.26 1.80
CA TYR A 156 -6.12 10.98 1.01
C TYR A 156 -6.24 9.64 0.30
N ILE A 157 -5.83 9.61 -0.97
CA ILE A 157 -5.62 8.38 -1.74
C ILE A 157 -4.19 8.40 -2.25
N ARG A 158 -3.40 7.38 -1.90
CA ARG A 158 -2.00 7.27 -2.33
C ARG A 158 -1.89 7.25 -3.85
N TRP A 159 -1.07 8.15 -4.36
CA TRP A 159 -0.70 8.19 -5.77
C TRP A 159 0.68 7.60 -5.96
N SER A 160 0.76 6.29 -6.24
CA SER A 160 2.01 5.53 -6.34
C SER A 160 2.76 5.79 -7.65
N CYS A 161 3.01 7.08 -7.95
CA CYS A 161 3.87 7.52 -9.05
C CYS A 161 5.14 8.13 -8.45
N GLU A 162 6.25 7.41 -8.56
CA GLU A 162 7.53 7.84 -8.02
C GLU A 162 8.34 8.58 -9.09
N PRO A 163 8.80 9.82 -8.82
CA PRO A 163 9.60 10.57 -9.77
C PRO A 163 11.00 10.00 -9.91
N LEU A 164 11.51 9.89 -11.14
CA LEU A 164 12.87 9.41 -11.39
C LEU A 164 13.93 10.50 -11.24
N SER A 165 13.55 11.79 -11.31
CA SER A 165 14.51 12.89 -11.27
C SER A 165 15.38 12.96 -10.01
N PRO A 166 14.94 12.60 -8.78
CA PRO A 166 15.82 12.49 -7.63
C PRO A 166 16.89 11.43 -7.82
N TYR A 167 16.55 10.25 -8.32
CA TYR A 167 17.51 9.17 -8.57
C TYR A 167 18.60 9.53 -9.58
N LEU A 168 18.25 10.28 -10.63
CA LEU A 168 19.19 10.72 -11.66
C LEU A 168 20.25 11.68 -11.11
N ARG A 169 20.01 12.33 -9.98
CA ARG A 169 21.01 13.16 -9.29
C ARG A 169 22.00 12.34 -8.49
N HIS A 170 21.67 11.12 -8.18
CA HIS A 170 22.46 10.18 -7.39
C HIS A 170 22.88 8.96 -8.21
N MET A 171 23.33 9.18 -9.45
CA MET A 171 23.77 8.11 -10.35
C MET A 171 24.92 7.26 -9.81
N ALA A 172 25.71 7.78 -8.85
CA ALA A 172 26.70 6.98 -8.15
C ALA A 172 26.09 5.79 -7.37
N LEU A 173 24.81 5.88 -7.02
CA LEU A 173 24.05 4.85 -6.30
C LEU A 173 23.29 3.90 -7.24
N TRP A 174 23.53 3.94 -8.57
CA TRP A 174 22.74 3.18 -9.55
C TRP A 174 22.72 1.68 -9.30
N ARG A 175 23.75 1.12 -8.66
CA ARG A 175 23.82 -0.30 -8.27
C ARG A 175 22.81 -0.70 -7.19
N ASP A 176 22.34 0.28 -6.42
CA ASP A 176 21.32 0.11 -5.39
C ASP A 176 19.89 0.20 -5.95
N TYR A 177 19.72 0.44 -7.27
CA TYR A 177 18.42 0.56 -7.94
C TYR A 177 18.12 -0.73 -8.72
N PRO A 178 17.35 -1.69 -8.16
CA PRO A 178 17.03 -2.92 -8.85
C PRO A 178 16.31 -2.64 -10.19
N PRO A 179 16.80 -3.15 -11.34
CA PRO A 179 16.19 -2.87 -12.65
C PRO A 179 14.71 -3.26 -12.71
N VAL A 180 14.34 -4.35 -12.05
CA VAL A 180 12.94 -4.80 -11.98
C VAL A 180 12.04 -3.75 -11.30
N ASN A 181 12.53 -3.06 -10.28
CA ASN A 181 11.76 -2.02 -9.60
C ASN A 181 11.65 -0.76 -10.44
N VAL A 182 12.70 -0.42 -11.21
CA VAL A 182 12.63 0.68 -12.18
C VAL A 182 11.55 0.41 -13.22
N VAL A 183 11.49 -0.82 -13.77
CA VAL A 183 10.44 -1.22 -14.71
C VAL A 183 9.05 -1.18 -14.07
N LYS A 184 8.91 -1.71 -12.84
CA LYS A 184 7.63 -1.61 -12.09
C LYS A 184 7.20 -0.16 -11.90
N ASN A 185 8.12 0.73 -11.53
CA ASN A 185 7.84 2.15 -11.37
C ASN A 185 7.39 2.80 -12.70
N LEU A 186 8.02 2.48 -13.83
CA LEU A 186 7.60 2.97 -15.15
C LEU A 186 6.18 2.50 -15.49
N VAL A 187 5.84 1.25 -15.18
CA VAL A 187 4.48 0.72 -15.37
C VAL A 187 3.48 1.50 -14.49
N LEU A 188 3.78 1.71 -13.20
CA LEU A 188 2.89 2.46 -12.30
C LEU A 188 2.72 3.91 -12.75
N ASN A 189 3.79 4.58 -13.17
CA ASN A 189 3.73 5.93 -13.72
C ASN A 189 2.85 5.98 -14.99
N THR A 190 2.95 4.98 -15.86
CA THR A 190 2.13 4.87 -17.08
C THR A 190 0.65 4.65 -16.72
N LEU A 191 0.35 3.72 -15.81
CA LEU A 191 -1.02 3.51 -15.32
C LEU A 191 -1.59 4.76 -14.66
N GLY A 192 -0.74 5.52 -13.97
CA GLY A 192 -1.09 6.82 -13.43
C GLY A 192 -1.63 7.79 -14.47
N LEU A 193 -1.12 7.78 -15.71
CA LEU A 193 -1.65 8.65 -16.77
C LEU A 193 -3.13 8.38 -17.06
N PHE A 194 -3.52 7.10 -17.06
CA PHE A 194 -4.91 6.68 -17.30
C PHE A 194 -5.80 6.83 -16.08
N SER A 195 -5.24 6.84 -14.89
CA SER A 195 -5.96 6.92 -13.61
C SER A 195 -6.24 8.36 -13.14
N ARG A 196 -5.62 9.38 -13.76
CA ARG A 196 -5.69 10.80 -13.35
C ARG A 196 -7.13 11.31 -13.22
N ARG A 197 -8.02 10.91 -14.14
CA ARG A 197 -9.42 11.35 -14.14
C ARG A 197 -10.14 10.93 -12.86
N TYR A 198 -9.93 9.71 -12.39
CA TYR A 198 -10.60 9.20 -11.19
C TYR A 198 -10.16 9.93 -9.93
N MET A 199 -8.86 10.26 -9.80
CA MET A 199 -8.37 11.10 -8.71
C MET A 199 -9.04 12.47 -8.71
N ARG A 200 -9.14 13.11 -9.89
CA ARG A 200 -9.82 14.40 -10.04
C ARG A 200 -11.30 14.31 -9.71
N ASP A 201 -11.99 13.27 -10.18
CA ASP A 201 -13.42 13.06 -9.92
C ASP A 201 -13.71 12.90 -8.41
N MET A 202 -12.76 12.38 -7.64
CA MET A 202 -12.81 12.27 -6.18
C MET A 202 -12.27 13.51 -5.43
N GLY A 203 -11.88 14.57 -6.13
CA GLY A 203 -11.29 15.76 -5.51
C GLY A 203 -9.87 15.54 -4.93
N GLN A 204 -9.20 14.42 -5.29
CA GLN A 204 -7.94 14.04 -4.71
C GLN A 204 -6.74 14.73 -5.36
N LYS A 205 -5.85 15.28 -4.52
CA LYS A 205 -4.54 15.77 -4.96
C LYS A 205 -3.58 14.59 -5.18
N ARG A 206 -2.80 14.64 -6.25
CA ARG A 206 -1.78 13.63 -6.55
C ARG A 206 -0.52 13.93 -5.77
N GLY A 207 -0.19 13.09 -4.79
CA GLY A 207 1.05 13.14 -4.03
C GLY A 207 2.30 12.77 -4.85
N ALA A 208 3.38 12.52 -4.16
CA ALA A 208 4.58 11.86 -4.65
C ALA A 208 4.94 10.75 -3.66
N VAL A 209 5.49 9.66 -4.15
CA VAL A 209 6.00 8.57 -3.31
C VAL A 209 7.51 8.44 -3.48
N MET A 210 8.16 7.86 -2.49
CA MET A 210 9.53 7.37 -2.48
C MET A 210 9.54 5.96 -1.89
N GLY A 211 10.35 5.07 -2.44
CA GLY A 211 10.52 3.72 -1.91
C GLY A 211 10.17 2.60 -2.89
N LEU A 212 9.65 2.91 -4.09
CA LEU A 212 9.30 1.89 -5.09
C LEU A 212 10.55 1.40 -5.84
N VAL A 213 11.37 2.32 -6.34
CA VAL A 213 12.60 1.98 -7.10
C VAL A 213 13.60 1.27 -6.21
N ILE A 214 13.73 1.69 -4.96
CA ILE A 214 14.68 1.12 -3.98
C ILE A 214 14.03 0.11 -3.03
N SER A 215 12.84 -0.39 -3.35
CA SER A 215 12.17 -1.43 -2.55
C SER A 215 13.08 -2.65 -2.37
N GLY A 216 13.19 -3.13 -1.13
CA GLY A 216 14.15 -4.17 -0.72
C GLY A 216 15.53 -3.64 -0.30
N ASN A 217 15.87 -2.38 -0.65
CA ASN A 217 17.12 -1.71 -0.30
C ASN A 217 16.89 -0.41 0.51
N LEU A 218 15.76 -0.29 1.20
CA LEU A 218 15.40 0.89 2.00
C LEU A 218 16.18 0.93 3.33
N GLU A 219 17.50 1.08 3.24
CA GLU A 219 18.40 1.25 4.38
C GLU A 219 18.71 2.74 4.63
N TYR A 220 19.08 3.09 5.85
CA TYR A 220 19.32 4.47 6.27
C TYR A 220 20.28 5.23 5.35
N ARG A 221 21.42 4.63 4.95
CA ARG A 221 22.40 5.24 4.05
C ARG A 221 21.76 5.71 2.74
N LEU A 222 20.94 4.86 2.14
CA LEU A 222 20.35 5.16 0.83
C LEU A 222 19.17 6.13 0.96
N VAL A 223 18.32 5.92 1.95
CA VAL A 223 17.16 6.78 2.20
C VAL A 223 17.59 8.19 2.58
N SER A 224 18.54 8.36 3.52
CA SER A 224 19.03 9.66 3.94
C SER A 224 19.73 10.45 2.82
N ALA A 225 20.38 9.75 1.89
CA ALA A 225 20.98 10.39 0.72
C ALA A 225 19.95 10.92 -0.29
N LEU A 226 18.87 10.18 -0.51
CA LEU A 226 17.86 10.48 -1.54
C LEU A 226 16.73 11.39 -1.04
N LEU A 227 16.32 11.25 0.21
CA LEU A 227 15.14 11.90 0.81
C LEU A 227 15.13 13.43 0.60
N PRO A 228 16.24 14.19 0.80
CA PRO A 228 16.24 15.64 0.59
C PRO A 228 15.86 16.05 -0.84
N ASP A 229 16.23 15.26 -1.86
CA ASP A 229 15.88 15.55 -3.24
C ASP A 229 14.41 15.24 -3.55
N PHE A 230 13.86 14.19 -2.93
CA PHE A 230 12.43 13.89 -3.00
C PHE A 230 11.60 14.98 -2.30
N GLU A 231 12.00 15.43 -1.13
CA GLU A 231 11.35 16.53 -0.41
C GLU A 231 11.38 17.83 -1.21
N ARG A 232 12.51 18.16 -1.80
CA ARG A 232 12.65 19.32 -2.69
C ARG A 232 11.74 19.19 -3.93
N TYR A 233 11.66 17.98 -4.51
CA TYR A 233 10.75 17.69 -5.63
C TYR A 233 9.29 17.92 -5.23
N ALA A 234 8.87 17.40 -4.07
CA ALA A 234 7.51 17.51 -3.57
C ALA A 234 7.16 18.97 -3.20
N ALA A 235 8.05 19.68 -2.50
CA ALA A 235 7.87 21.07 -2.11
C ALA A 235 7.66 21.99 -3.33
N LYS A 236 8.53 21.86 -4.37
CA LYS A 236 8.39 22.64 -5.61
C LYS A 236 7.05 22.44 -6.33
N ARG A 237 6.35 21.35 -6.06
CA ARG A 237 5.08 20.98 -6.70
C ARG A 237 3.89 21.02 -5.75
N GLN A 238 4.11 21.49 -4.54
CA GLN A 238 3.10 21.54 -3.47
C GLN A 238 2.40 20.18 -3.25
N LYS A 239 3.20 19.12 -3.23
CA LYS A 239 2.75 17.73 -3.04
C LYS A 239 3.10 17.24 -1.65
N THR A 240 2.27 16.36 -1.12
CA THR A 240 2.66 15.48 -0.02
C THR A 240 3.65 14.45 -0.56
N LEU A 241 4.77 14.27 0.13
CA LEU A 241 5.68 13.14 -0.09
C LEU A 241 5.30 12.02 0.86
N GLU A 242 5.27 10.80 0.38
CA GLU A 242 5.08 9.61 1.19
C GLU A 242 6.25 8.65 0.97
N LEU A 243 7.02 8.39 2.03
CA LEU A 243 8.04 7.34 2.05
C LEU A 243 7.35 6.04 2.44
N VAL A 244 7.31 5.09 1.50
CA VAL A 244 6.63 3.79 1.65
C VAL A 244 7.65 2.74 2.05
N MET A 245 7.43 2.11 3.19
CA MET A 245 8.32 1.10 3.78
C MET A 245 7.51 -0.07 4.34
N HIS A 246 8.19 -1.20 4.57
CA HIS A 246 7.59 -2.42 5.12
C HIS A 246 8.41 -2.90 6.34
N PRO A 247 8.44 -2.15 7.45
CA PRO A 247 9.30 -2.44 8.60
C PRO A 247 8.82 -3.63 9.44
N GLY A 248 7.77 -4.30 9.01
CA GLY A 248 7.10 -5.38 9.72
C GLY A 248 7.85 -6.71 9.64
N TRP A 249 9.02 -6.82 10.26
CA TRP A 249 9.75 -8.08 10.38
C TRP A 249 9.17 -9.01 11.45
N GLY A 250 9.55 -10.30 11.44
CA GLY A 250 9.17 -11.29 12.46
C GLY A 250 7.90 -12.07 12.14
N VAL A 251 7.49 -12.12 10.87
CA VAL A 251 6.46 -13.07 10.40
C VAL A 251 7.10 -14.44 10.25
N GLU A 252 6.61 -15.42 11.01
CA GLU A 252 7.09 -16.80 10.98
C GLU A 252 6.46 -17.61 9.83
N PRO A 253 7.02 -18.76 9.47
CA PRO A 253 6.44 -19.64 8.46
C PRO A 253 4.97 -19.99 8.77
N GLY A 254 4.09 -19.73 7.79
CA GLY A 254 2.67 -20.03 7.92
C GLY A 254 1.83 -19.02 8.71
N GLU A 255 2.45 -17.95 9.25
CA GLU A 255 1.72 -16.87 9.93
C GLU A 255 1.20 -15.79 8.96
N GLY A 256 1.68 -15.76 7.71
CA GLY A 256 1.24 -14.80 6.69
C GLY A 256 -0.22 -14.99 6.29
N LEU A 257 -0.72 -14.09 5.45
CA LEU A 257 -2.10 -14.15 4.92
C LEU A 257 -2.28 -15.30 3.92
N ASP A 258 -1.21 -15.72 3.25
CA ASP A 258 -1.21 -16.86 2.35
C ASP A 258 -1.08 -18.20 3.08
N ALA A 259 -1.34 -19.30 2.34
CA ALA A 259 -0.99 -20.62 2.82
C ALA A 259 0.53 -20.74 3.04
N PRO A 260 0.99 -21.65 3.91
CA PRO A 260 2.41 -21.91 4.10
C PRO A 260 3.09 -22.18 2.76
N GLY A 261 4.25 -21.55 2.51
CA GLY A 261 4.93 -21.62 1.22
C GLY A 261 4.36 -20.71 0.12
N GLY A 262 3.40 -19.84 0.45
CA GLY A 262 2.85 -18.84 -0.47
C GLY A 262 3.91 -17.85 -0.97
N ILE A 263 3.61 -17.21 -2.11
CA ILE A 263 4.59 -16.34 -2.80
C ILE A 263 5.01 -15.11 -1.99
N PHE A 264 4.21 -14.67 -1.04
CA PHE A 264 4.50 -13.52 -0.18
C PHE A 264 5.30 -13.90 1.07
N GLU A 265 5.37 -15.17 1.43
CA GLU A 265 6.12 -15.62 2.61
C GLU A 265 7.59 -15.22 2.54
N ALA A 266 8.21 -15.38 1.37
CA ALA A 266 9.59 -14.97 1.14
C ALA A 266 9.79 -13.45 1.34
N PHE A 267 8.81 -12.64 0.96
CA PHE A 267 8.85 -11.18 1.15
C PHE A 267 8.88 -10.80 2.63
N TYR A 268 8.02 -11.40 3.45
CA TYR A 268 7.94 -11.07 4.88
C TYR A 268 9.14 -11.60 5.68
N LYS A 269 9.77 -12.67 5.22
CA LYS A 269 10.99 -13.24 5.82
C LYS A 269 12.28 -12.55 5.37
N ASP A 270 12.24 -11.71 4.32
CA ASP A 270 13.43 -11.05 3.80
C ASP A 270 14.05 -10.13 4.86
N PRO A 271 15.38 -10.23 5.10
CA PRO A 271 16.11 -9.32 6.00
C PRO A 271 15.91 -7.82 5.68
N ALA A 272 15.46 -7.48 4.48
CA ALA A 272 15.08 -6.12 4.13
C ALA A 272 14.05 -5.53 5.09
N ARG A 273 13.12 -6.34 5.61
CA ARG A 273 12.09 -5.88 6.58
C ARG A 273 12.75 -5.33 7.84
N ARG A 274 13.79 -5.97 8.32
CA ARG A 274 14.56 -5.50 9.48
C ARG A 274 15.37 -4.25 9.14
N ARG A 275 15.98 -4.18 7.95
CA ARG A 275 16.72 -2.97 7.52
C ARG A 275 15.79 -1.76 7.41
N GLU A 276 14.57 -1.94 6.92
CA GLU A 276 13.55 -0.89 6.85
C GLU A 276 13.10 -0.42 8.24
N TYR A 277 12.94 -1.35 9.19
CA TYR A 277 12.72 -1.02 10.59
C TYR A 277 13.87 -0.17 11.16
N ASP A 278 15.10 -0.65 11.03
CA ASP A 278 16.30 0.05 11.54
C ASP A 278 16.48 1.43 10.85
N CYS A 279 16.03 1.58 9.62
CA CYS A 279 16.02 2.86 8.90
C CYS A 279 15.06 3.86 9.55
N LEU A 280 13.80 3.47 9.82
CA LEU A 280 12.81 4.32 10.47
C LEU A 280 13.20 4.72 11.91
N MET A 281 13.97 3.88 12.59
CA MET A 281 14.51 4.18 13.92
C MET A 281 15.65 5.19 13.91
N LYS A 282 16.28 5.43 12.75
CA LYS A 282 17.44 6.33 12.60
C LYS A 282 17.11 7.65 11.89
N LEU A 283 16.00 7.71 11.15
CA LEU A 283 15.54 8.94 10.49
C LEU A 283 14.94 9.92 11.48
#